data_e1cbe33351d3b4b18f0159a7155a5a56
#
_entry.id   e1cbe33351d3b4b18f0159a7155a5a56
#
_cell.length_a   1.000
_cell.length_b   1.000
_cell.length_c   1.000
_cell.angle_alpha   90.00
_cell.angle_beta   90.00
_cell.angle_gamma   90.00
#
_symmetry.space_group_name_H-M   'P 1'
#
loop_
_entity.id
_entity.type
_entity.pdbx_description
1 polymer ?
#
loop_
_entity_poly.entity_id
_entity_poly.type
_entity_poly.pdbx_seq_one_letter_code
_entity_poly.pdbx_strand_id
1 'polypeptide(L)'
;MAGASLRIGANTSEFTSQMKSMLTQMKLVTSEYKVEAAQAKALGSQTDLLKAKQTELTAKIKLQTDAIKLQQTNLTAQKQKLTELQATEQKLKEKVAELTAAYKESVKETGKDSEESKKLKAQLDETKEAHAKAENAVKKQEDAIAKNTI
;
A
#
# COMPACT_ATOMS: atom_id res chain seq x y z
N MET A 1 -12.48 -8.93 -25.33
CA MET A 1 -11.20 -9.09 -24.59
C MET A 1 -11.42 -8.53 -23.20
N ALA A 2 -11.57 -9.40 -22.22
CA ALA A 2 -11.82 -9.03 -20.84
C ALA A 2 -10.51 -8.48 -20.23
N GLY A 3 -10.47 -7.18 -19.97
CA GLY A 3 -9.41 -6.56 -19.21
C GLY A 3 -9.44 -7.10 -17.79
N ALA A 4 -8.44 -7.90 -17.42
CA ALA A 4 -8.21 -8.26 -16.04
C ALA A 4 -7.92 -6.96 -15.29
N SER A 5 -8.93 -6.39 -14.63
CA SER A 5 -8.73 -5.35 -13.65
C SER A 5 -7.99 -6.00 -12.49
N LEU A 6 -6.69 -5.76 -12.42
CA LEU A 6 -5.89 -6.11 -11.25
C LEU A 6 -6.51 -5.34 -10.07
N ARG A 7 -7.32 -6.02 -9.27
CA ARG A 7 -7.70 -5.54 -7.95
C ARG A 7 -6.44 -5.59 -7.08
N ILE A 8 -5.65 -4.54 -7.17
CA ILE A 8 -4.58 -4.29 -6.21
C ILE A 8 -5.28 -3.79 -4.94
N GLY A 9 -5.95 -4.73 -4.27
CA GLY A 9 -6.16 -4.58 -2.85
C GLY A 9 -4.77 -4.35 -2.27
N ALA A 10 -4.58 -3.41 -1.35
CA ALA A 10 -3.31 -3.13 -0.71
C ALA A 10 -2.82 -4.38 0.07
N ASN A 11 -2.59 -5.46 -0.65
CA ASN A 11 -2.08 -6.71 -0.13
C ASN A 11 -0.55 -6.60 -0.15
N THR A 12 -0.02 -6.08 0.95
CA THR A 12 1.43 -6.00 1.18
C THR A 12 2.11 -7.35 1.02
N SER A 13 1.39 -8.47 1.20
CA SER A 13 1.90 -9.82 1.04
C SER A 13 2.15 -10.16 -0.43
N GLU A 14 1.24 -9.81 -1.34
CA GLU A 14 1.39 -10.05 -2.77
C GLU A 14 2.52 -9.20 -3.37
N PHE A 15 2.58 -7.91 -3.02
CA PHE A 15 3.69 -7.04 -3.41
C PHE A 15 5.04 -7.59 -2.92
N THR A 16 5.12 -8.00 -1.65
CA THR A 16 6.33 -8.58 -1.06
C THR A 16 6.72 -9.89 -1.76
N SER A 17 5.75 -10.73 -2.13
CA SER A 17 5.97 -11.98 -2.86
C SER A 17 6.53 -11.72 -4.25
N GLN A 18 5.95 -10.77 -4.99
CA GLN A 18 6.42 -10.38 -6.32
C GLN A 18 7.83 -9.78 -6.28
N MET A 19 8.13 -8.92 -5.30
CA MET A 19 9.49 -8.38 -5.11
C MET A 19 10.51 -9.46 -4.78
N LYS A 20 10.17 -10.44 -3.94
CA LYS A 20 11.05 -11.61 -3.68
C LYS A 20 11.29 -12.43 -4.93
N SER A 21 10.26 -12.66 -5.75
CA SER A 21 10.41 -13.36 -7.04
C SER A 21 11.36 -12.63 -7.97
N MET A 22 11.23 -11.31 -8.10
CA MET A 22 12.14 -10.49 -8.92
C MET A 22 13.59 -10.56 -8.42
N LEU A 23 13.81 -10.50 -7.11
CA LEU A 23 15.15 -10.64 -6.52
C LEU A 23 15.76 -12.03 -6.80
N THR A 24 14.94 -13.09 -6.77
CA THR A 24 15.37 -14.43 -7.11
C THR A 24 15.76 -14.54 -8.58
N GLN A 25 14.98 -13.95 -9.48
CA GLN A 25 15.28 -13.88 -10.91
C GLN A 25 16.58 -13.11 -11.17
N MET A 26 16.83 -12.00 -10.46
CA MET A 26 18.09 -11.26 -10.57
C MET A 26 19.31 -12.10 -10.15
N LYS A 27 19.17 -12.93 -9.11
CA LYS A 27 20.23 -13.86 -8.68
C LYS A 27 20.48 -14.94 -9.75
N LEU A 28 19.41 -15.46 -10.36
CA LEU A 28 19.50 -16.45 -11.42
C LEU A 28 20.26 -15.90 -12.63
N VAL A 29 19.88 -14.71 -13.13
CA VAL A 29 20.57 -14.01 -14.23
C VAL A 29 22.05 -13.81 -13.92
N THR A 30 22.39 -13.47 -12.68
CA THR A 30 23.80 -13.35 -12.27
C THR A 30 24.54 -14.69 -12.29
N SER A 31 23.86 -15.78 -11.92
CA SER A 31 24.42 -17.13 -11.95
C SER A 31 24.67 -17.61 -13.40
N GLU A 32 23.68 -17.39 -14.27
CA GLU A 32 23.81 -17.72 -15.70
C GLU A 32 24.97 -16.97 -16.34
N TYR A 33 25.12 -15.68 -16.08
CA TYR A 33 26.28 -14.91 -16.53
C TYR A 33 27.61 -15.51 -16.09
N LYS A 34 27.72 -15.96 -14.83
CA LYS A 34 28.97 -16.57 -14.31
C LYS A 34 29.34 -17.83 -15.10
N VAL A 35 28.36 -18.64 -15.47
CA VAL A 35 28.58 -19.85 -16.28
C VAL A 35 29.04 -19.47 -17.69
N GLU A 36 28.32 -18.58 -18.37
CA GLU A 36 28.66 -18.11 -19.71
C GLU A 36 30.04 -17.42 -19.74
N ALA A 37 30.33 -16.59 -18.73
CA ALA A 37 31.64 -15.94 -18.62
C ALA A 37 32.77 -16.94 -18.38
N ALA A 38 32.55 -17.99 -17.63
CA ALA A 38 33.55 -19.06 -17.44
C ALA A 38 33.81 -19.84 -18.72
N GLN A 39 32.75 -20.15 -19.48
CA GLN A 39 32.88 -20.81 -20.80
C GLN A 39 33.60 -19.93 -21.81
N ALA A 40 33.23 -18.64 -21.90
CA ALA A 40 33.90 -17.68 -22.79
C ALA A 40 35.38 -17.51 -22.46
N LYS A 41 35.75 -17.48 -21.19
CA LYS A 41 37.17 -17.46 -20.74
C LYS A 41 37.91 -18.73 -21.12
N ALA A 42 37.28 -19.89 -20.93
CA ALA A 42 37.90 -21.18 -21.29
C ALA A 42 38.18 -21.30 -22.82
N LEU A 43 37.32 -20.67 -23.64
CA LEU A 43 37.47 -20.61 -25.09
C LEU A 43 38.35 -19.45 -25.57
N GLY A 44 38.82 -18.57 -24.68
CA GLY A 44 39.63 -17.40 -25.02
C GLY A 44 38.91 -16.32 -25.83
N SER A 45 37.56 -16.34 -25.86
CA SER A 45 36.75 -15.43 -26.65
C SER A 45 36.32 -14.20 -25.83
N GLN A 46 36.99 -13.07 -26.05
CA GLN A 46 36.57 -11.78 -25.45
C GLN A 46 35.23 -11.29 -25.97
N THR A 47 34.92 -11.57 -27.24
CA THR A 47 33.64 -11.18 -27.85
C THR A 47 32.48 -11.88 -27.18
N ASP A 48 32.59 -13.17 -26.87
CA ASP A 48 31.52 -13.92 -26.20
C ASP A 48 31.36 -13.49 -24.74
N LEU A 49 32.48 -13.13 -24.08
CA LEU A 49 32.43 -12.55 -22.74
C LEU A 49 31.69 -11.21 -22.72
N LEU A 50 31.89 -10.35 -23.69
CA LEU A 50 31.17 -9.07 -23.80
C LEU A 50 29.69 -9.29 -24.11
N LYS A 51 29.35 -10.25 -24.98
CA LYS A 51 27.95 -10.60 -25.27
C LYS A 51 27.23 -11.13 -24.01
N ALA A 52 27.87 -12.06 -23.29
CA ALA A 52 27.32 -12.57 -22.03
C ALA A 52 27.08 -11.43 -21.03
N LYS A 53 28.00 -10.48 -20.90
CA LYS A 53 27.85 -9.30 -20.03
C LYS A 53 26.72 -8.39 -20.47
N GLN A 54 26.56 -8.17 -21.76
CA GLN A 54 25.47 -7.38 -22.33
C GLN A 54 24.10 -8.03 -22.05
N THR A 55 23.99 -9.34 -22.22
CA THR A 55 22.78 -10.11 -21.93
C THR A 55 22.41 -10.01 -20.45
N GLU A 56 23.38 -10.21 -19.55
CA GLU A 56 23.17 -10.04 -18.10
C GLU A 56 22.65 -8.64 -17.75
N LEU A 57 23.31 -7.60 -18.27
CA LEU A 57 22.94 -6.21 -17.98
C LEU A 57 21.54 -5.89 -18.51
N THR A 58 21.21 -6.32 -19.72
CA THR A 58 19.89 -6.11 -20.32
C THR A 58 18.80 -6.78 -19.49
N ALA A 59 19.02 -8.02 -19.07
CA ALA A 59 18.07 -8.74 -18.23
C ALA A 59 17.90 -8.07 -16.85
N LYS A 60 18.98 -7.62 -16.23
CA LYS A 60 18.93 -6.89 -14.96
C LYS A 60 18.19 -5.56 -15.08
N ILE A 61 18.44 -4.79 -16.13
CA ILE A 61 17.74 -3.52 -16.39
C ILE A 61 16.22 -3.77 -16.54
N LYS A 62 15.85 -4.81 -17.31
CA LYS A 62 14.43 -5.17 -17.45
C LYS A 62 13.79 -5.49 -16.10
N LEU A 63 14.41 -6.35 -15.30
CA LEU A 63 13.88 -6.72 -13.97
C LEU A 63 13.79 -5.52 -13.03
N GLN A 64 14.78 -4.63 -13.05
CA GLN A 64 14.73 -3.40 -12.25
C GLN A 64 13.60 -2.46 -12.72
N THR A 65 13.41 -2.32 -14.03
CA THR A 65 12.32 -1.52 -14.60
C THR A 65 10.95 -2.08 -14.19
N ASP A 66 10.78 -3.40 -14.22
CA ASP A 66 9.54 -4.05 -13.81
C ASP A 66 9.31 -3.89 -12.29
N ALA A 67 10.37 -3.97 -11.48
CA ALA A 67 10.30 -3.70 -10.04
C ALA A 67 9.88 -2.26 -9.74
N ILE A 68 10.42 -1.28 -10.46
CA ILE A 68 10.03 0.14 -10.33
C ILE A 68 8.57 0.34 -10.69
N LYS A 69 8.09 -0.25 -11.79
CA LYS A 69 6.67 -0.18 -12.18
C LYS A 69 5.76 -0.77 -11.11
N LEU A 70 6.15 -1.92 -10.55
CA LEU A 70 5.41 -2.55 -9.47
C LEU A 70 5.34 -1.67 -8.22
N GLN A 71 6.45 -1.04 -7.84
CA GLN A 71 6.48 -0.09 -6.72
C GLN A 71 5.60 1.13 -6.97
N GLN A 72 5.62 1.70 -8.17
CA GLN A 72 4.77 2.84 -8.54
C GLN A 72 3.29 2.49 -8.48
N THR A 73 2.91 1.30 -8.99
CA THR A 73 1.53 0.83 -8.94
C THR A 73 1.07 0.62 -7.50
N ASN A 74 1.90 0.01 -6.66
CA ASN A 74 1.59 -0.19 -5.25
C ASN A 74 1.46 1.15 -4.51
N LEU A 75 2.35 2.10 -4.76
CA LEU A 75 2.29 3.43 -4.16
C LEU A 75 1.02 4.18 -4.55
N THR A 76 0.60 4.08 -5.82
CA THR A 76 -0.64 4.69 -6.30
C THR A 76 -1.86 4.09 -5.58
N ALA A 77 -1.92 2.76 -5.45
CA ALA A 77 -3.00 2.09 -4.72
C ALA A 77 -3.03 2.48 -3.23
N GLN A 78 -1.88 2.61 -2.60
CA GLN A 78 -1.78 3.04 -1.20
C GLN A 78 -2.24 4.50 -1.01
N LYS A 79 -1.93 5.39 -1.94
CA LYS A 79 -2.41 6.78 -1.92
C LYS A 79 -3.92 6.89 -2.12
N GLN A 80 -4.49 6.08 -3.01
CA GLN A 80 -5.95 6.01 -3.17
C GLN A 80 -6.63 5.56 -1.88
N LYS A 81 -6.12 4.50 -1.27
CA LYS A 81 -6.63 4.02 0.02
C LYS A 81 -6.53 5.06 1.12
N LEU A 82 -5.43 5.82 1.16
CA LEU A 82 -5.28 6.92 2.11
C LEU A 82 -6.38 7.98 1.91
N THR A 83 -6.65 8.37 0.67
CA THR A 83 -7.72 9.34 0.35
C THR A 83 -9.08 8.84 0.82
N GLU A 84 -9.41 7.57 0.61
CA GLU A 84 -10.67 6.97 1.08
C GLU A 84 -10.78 6.94 2.61
N LEU A 85 -9.68 6.61 3.30
CA LEU A 85 -9.62 6.61 4.76
C LEU A 85 -9.78 8.02 5.33
N GLN A 86 -9.11 9.01 4.73
CA GLN A 86 -9.24 10.42 5.13
C GLN A 86 -10.67 10.95 4.92
N ALA A 87 -11.31 10.58 3.81
CA ALA A 87 -12.70 10.93 3.57
C ALA A 87 -13.67 10.30 4.60
N THR A 88 -13.38 9.06 4.99
CA THR A 88 -14.17 8.36 6.02
C THR A 88 -13.95 8.99 7.40
N GLU A 89 -12.72 9.29 7.76
CA GLU A 89 -12.37 9.99 9.02
C GLU A 89 -13.05 11.34 9.10
N GLN A 90 -13.02 12.13 8.03
CA GLN A 90 -13.66 13.44 7.99
C GLN A 90 -15.18 13.36 8.17
N LYS A 91 -15.85 12.41 7.51
CA LYS A 91 -17.29 12.17 7.69
C LYS A 91 -17.64 11.79 9.13
N LEU A 92 -16.83 10.95 9.76
CA LEU A 92 -17.04 10.56 11.15
C LEU A 92 -16.82 11.73 12.10
N LYS A 93 -15.84 12.58 11.84
CA LYS A 93 -15.58 13.81 12.60
C LYS A 93 -16.77 14.78 12.55
N GLU A 94 -17.33 14.98 11.37
CA GLU A 94 -18.53 15.80 11.16
C GLU A 94 -19.72 15.22 11.93
N LYS A 95 -19.93 13.90 11.84
CA LYS A 95 -20.99 13.20 12.55
C LYS A 95 -20.83 13.28 14.08
N VAL A 96 -19.62 13.22 14.59
CA VAL A 96 -19.34 13.44 16.02
C VAL A 96 -19.75 14.85 16.44
N ALA A 97 -19.48 15.86 15.61
CA ALA A 97 -19.85 17.25 15.90
C ALA A 97 -21.39 17.42 15.91
N GLU A 98 -22.08 16.87 14.92
CA GLU A 98 -23.55 16.89 14.83
C GLU A 98 -24.19 16.19 16.03
N LEU A 99 -23.77 14.99 16.37
CA LEU A 99 -24.28 14.23 17.51
C LEU A 99 -23.97 14.91 18.85
N THR A 100 -22.82 15.58 18.95
CA THR A 100 -22.47 16.36 20.14
C THR A 100 -23.42 17.54 20.31
N ALA A 101 -23.74 18.25 19.24
CA ALA A 101 -24.72 19.36 19.28
C ALA A 101 -26.11 18.85 19.62
N ALA A 102 -26.59 17.81 18.96
CA ALA A 102 -27.90 17.20 19.19
C ALA A 102 -28.04 16.69 20.63
N TYR A 103 -27.02 16.03 21.17
CA TYR A 103 -27.02 15.58 22.57
C TYR A 103 -27.11 16.75 23.56
N LYS A 104 -26.34 17.81 23.34
CA LYS A 104 -26.38 19.00 24.20
C LYS A 104 -27.77 19.66 24.20
N GLU A 105 -28.39 19.74 23.04
CA GLU A 105 -29.73 20.31 22.90
C GLU A 105 -30.78 19.45 23.60
N SER A 106 -30.77 18.14 23.36
CA SER A 106 -31.66 17.19 24.02
C SER A 106 -31.54 17.24 25.55
N VAL A 107 -30.31 17.35 26.08
CA VAL A 107 -30.10 17.48 27.53
C VAL A 107 -30.70 18.77 28.09
N LYS A 108 -30.66 19.87 27.34
CA LYS A 108 -31.29 21.13 27.77
C LYS A 108 -32.81 21.05 27.77
N GLU A 109 -33.39 20.43 26.73
CA GLU A 109 -34.83 20.37 26.56
C GLU A 109 -35.51 19.32 27.45
N THR A 110 -34.96 18.13 27.53
CA THR A 110 -35.61 16.97 28.14
C THR A 110 -34.86 16.38 29.33
N GLY A 111 -33.66 16.89 29.63
CA GLY A 111 -32.82 16.41 30.72
C GLY A 111 -31.93 15.25 30.32
N LYS A 112 -30.86 15.06 31.10
CA LYS A 112 -29.79 14.07 30.82
C LYS A 112 -30.29 12.62 30.89
N ASP A 113 -31.30 12.36 31.67
CA ASP A 113 -31.81 11.01 31.92
C ASP A 113 -32.98 10.62 31.01
N SER A 114 -33.39 11.51 30.09
CA SER A 114 -34.39 11.18 29.08
C SER A 114 -33.92 10.05 28.16
N GLU A 115 -34.85 9.26 27.66
CA GLU A 115 -34.52 8.17 26.71
C GLU A 115 -33.86 8.69 25.43
N GLU A 116 -34.25 9.87 24.97
CA GLU A 116 -33.69 10.54 23.82
C GLU A 116 -32.21 10.94 24.07
N SER A 117 -31.92 11.59 25.19
CA SER A 117 -30.56 11.97 25.58
C SER A 117 -29.66 10.75 25.76
N LYS A 118 -30.16 9.68 26.38
CA LYS A 118 -29.41 8.42 26.51
C LYS A 118 -29.10 7.78 25.16
N LYS A 119 -30.07 7.77 24.23
CA LYS A 119 -29.89 7.23 22.87
C LYS A 119 -28.87 8.04 22.08
N LEU A 120 -28.96 9.36 22.11
CA LEU A 120 -28.00 10.24 21.45
C LEU A 120 -26.60 10.10 22.03
N LYS A 121 -26.47 9.93 23.35
CA LYS A 121 -25.20 9.68 24.00
C LYS A 121 -24.58 8.36 23.54
N ALA A 122 -25.34 7.27 23.46
CA ALA A 122 -24.85 5.98 22.98
C ALA A 122 -24.36 6.09 21.54
N GLN A 123 -25.10 6.74 20.64
CA GLN A 123 -24.70 6.97 19.27
C GLN A 123 -23.43 7.82 19.16
N LEU A 124 -23.32 8.85 20.02
CA LEU A 124 -22.14 9.70 20.08
C LEU A 124 -20.90 8.91 20.51
N ASP A 125 -21.01 8.09 21.56
CA ASP A 125 -19.90 7.30 22.09
C ASP A 125 -19.42 6.26 21.05
N GLU A 126 -20.37 5.57 20.37
CA GLU A 126 -20.06 4.64 19.26
C GLU A 126 -19.39 5.36 18.08
N THR A 127 -19.89 6.55 17.70
CA THR A 127 -19.31 7.31 16.58
C THR A 127 -17.92 7.84 16.93
N LYS A 128 -17.67 8.24 18.17
CA LYS A 128 -16.33 8.62 18.65
C LYS A 128 -15.34 7.47 18.58
N GLU A 129 -15.77 6.26 18.95
CA GLU A 129 -14.93 5.07 18.83
C GLU A 129 -14.61 4.75 17.37
N ALA A 130 -15.61 4.85 16.48
CA ALA A 130 -15.41 4.67 15.05
C ALA A 130 -14.44 5.72 14.47
N HIS A 131 -14.56 6.98 14.90
CA HIS A 131 -13.63 8.05 14.49
C HIS A 131 -12.20 7.77 14.95
N ALA A 132 -11.97 7.37 16.19
CA ALA A 132 -10.65 7.02 16.69
C ALA A 132 -10.03 5.83 15.92
N LYS A 133 -10.84 4.84 15.53
CA LYS A 133 -10.39 3.74 14.66
C LYS A 133 -10.00 4.23 13.26
N ALA A 134 -10.76 5.17 12.69
CA ALA A 134 -10.48 5.77 11.39
C ALA A 134 -9.19 6.60 11.42
N GLU A 135 -8.97 7.44 12.44
CA GLU A 135 -7.72 8.18 12.63
C GLU A 135 -6.50 7.25 12.68
N ASN A 136 -6.61 6.16 13.46
CA ASN A 136 -5.54 5.15 13.53
C ASN A 136 -5.29 4.46 12.19
N ALA A 137 -6.34 4.22 11.39
CA ALA A 137 -6.21 3.63 10.07
C ALA A 137 -5.51 4.59 9.09
N VAL A 138 -5.85 5.88 9.11
CA VAL A 138 -5.17 6.93 8.34
C VAL A 138 -3.68 6.95 8.68
N LYS A 139 -3.34 7.06 9.97
CA LYS A 139 -1.95 7.10 10.43
C LYS A 139 -1.15 5.87 10.00
N LYS A 140 -1.71 4.67 10.16
CA LYS A 140 -1.05 3.44 9.70
C LYS A 140 -0.81 3.42 8.19
N GLN A 141 -1.74 3.97 7.41
CA GLN A 141 -1.60 4.06 5.95
C GLN A 141 -0.54 5.09 5.55
N GLU A 142 -0.46 6.23 6.23
CA GLU A 142 0.59 7.23 6.05
C GLU A 142 1.97 6.65 6.34
N ASP A 143 2.12 5.94 7.46
CA ASP A 143 3.36 5.24 7.83
C ASP A 143 3.77 4.19 6.79
N ALA A 144 2.80 3.46 6.23
CA ALA A 144 3.05 2.47 5.18
C ALA A 144 3.52 3.13 3.88
N ILE A 145 2.94 4.27 3.50
CA ILE A 145 3.38 5.06 2.34
C ILE A 145 4.79 5.59 2.56
N ALA A 146 5.08 6.17 3.73
CA ALA A 146 6.41 6.70 4.06
C ALA A 146 7.50 5.63 3.94
N LYS A 147 7.24 4.41 4.40
CA LYS A 147 8.18 3.27 4.28
C LYS A 147 8.42 2.81 2.85
N ASN A 148 7.49 3.06 1.93
CA ASN A 148 7.59 2.64 0.53
C ASN A 148 8.09 3.76 -0.40
N THR A 149 8.39 4.95 0.12
CA THR A 149 8.82 6.12 -0.65
C THR A 149 10.34 6.34 -0.60
N ILE A 150 11.08 5.45 0.02
CA ILE A 150 12.55 5.51 0.14
C ILE A 150 13.24 4.92 -1.09
#